data_d2c2e030039e79f0791acd11572dd891
#
_entry.id   d2c2e030039e79f0791acd11572dd891
#
_cell.length_a   1.000
_cell.length_b   1.000
_cell.length_c   1.000
_cell.angle_alpha   90.00
_cell.angle_beta   90.00
_cell.angle_gamma   90.00
#
_symmetry.space_group_name_H-M   'P 1'
#
loop_
_entity.id
_entity.type
_entity.pdbx_description
1 polymer ?
#
loop_
_entity_poly.entity_id
_entity_poly.type
_entity_poly.pdbx_seq_one_letter_code
_entity_poly.pdbx_strand_id
1 'polypeptide(L)'
;MLSKPETIVNVCIEEYCFSKKQIKGVVQASQFEWNFTWSFNKGLLFINPPLGRALIEDALLRFLLKKDYELEAGNRYKFTISAKF
;
A
#
# COMPACT_ATOMS: atom_id res chain seq x y z
N MET A 1 23.95 -18.64 -8.93
CA MET A 1 23.10 -17.56 -9.46
C MET A 1 22.65 -16.67 -8.32
N LEU A 2 22.90 -15.39 -8.46
CA LEU A 2 22.49 -14.43 -7.46
C LEU A 2 21.08 -13.95 -7.76
N SER A 3 20.14 -14.22 -6.87
CA SER A 3 18.79 -13.68 -7.00
C SER A 3 18.80 -12.22 -6.54
N LYS A 4 18.03 -11.39 -7.22
CA LYS A 4 17.86 -10.01 -6.79
C LYS A 4 17.12 -10.01 -5.46
N PRO A 5 17.49 -9.12 -4.52
CA PRO A 5 16.72 -9.01 -3.29
C PRO A 5 15.31 -8.53 -3.61
N GLU A 6 14.34 -9.24 -3.09
CA GLU A 6 12.92 -8.90 -3.28
C GLU A 6 12.23 -8.87 -1.93
N THR A 7 11.31 -7.95 -1.80
CA THR A 7 10.47 -7.83 -0.61
C THR A 7 9.01 -7.96 -1.03
N ILE A 8 8.29 -8.84 -0.35
CA ILE A 8 6.86 -8.99 -0.57
C ILE A 8 6.13 -7.95 0.27
N VAL A 9 5.30 -7.18 -0.38
CA VAL A 9 4.48 -6.14 0.28
C VAL A 9 3.04 -6.62 0.29
N ASN A 10 2.46 -6.72 1.47
CA ASN A 10 1.06 -7.12 1.64
C ASN A 10 0.22 -5.88 1.96
N VAL A 11 -0.92 -5.78 1.30
CA VAL A 11 -1.84 -4.66 1.48
C VAL A 11 -3.19 -5.23 1.89
N CYS A 12 -3.71 -4.77 3.01
CA CYS A 12 -5.02 -5.16 3.50
C CYS A 12 -5.93 -3.94 3.52
N ILE A 13 -7.05 -4.01 2.80
CA ILE A 13 -8.02 -2.93 2.79
C ILE A 13 -9.00 -3.17 3.94
N GLU A 14 -9.02 -2.27 4.91
CA GLU A 14 -9.87 -2.41 6.09
C GLU A 14 -11.20 -1.67 5.94
N GLU A 15 -11.17 -0.50 5.34
CA GLU A 15 -12.35 0.34 5.25
C GLU A 15 -12.40 1.10 3.93
N TYR A 16 -13.57 1.14 3.33
CA TYR A 16 -13.83 1.91 2.13
C TYR A 16 -14.92 2.93 2.45
N CYS A 17 -14.53 4.19 2.55
CA CYS A 17 -15.48 5.26 2.85
C CYS A 17 -15.81 6.03 1.57
N PHE A 18 -16.94 5.70 0.98
CA PHE A 18 -17.35 6.29 -0.29
C PHE A 18 -17.68 7.78 -0.16
N SER A 19 -18.31 8.17 0.94
CA SER A 19 -18.69 9.57 1.16
C SER A 19 -17.49 10.50 1.31
N LYS A 20 -16.43 10.02 1.95
CA LYS A 20 -15.19 10.78 2.10
C LYS A 20 -14.19 10.51 0.98
N LYS A 21 -14.51 9.57 0.09
CA LYS A 21 -13.66 9.14 -1.00
C LYS A 21 -12.27 8.72 -0.51
N GLN A 22 -12.27 7.93 0.55
CA GLN A 22 -11.06 7.45 1.22
C GLN A 22 -11.09 5.95 1.40
N ILE A 23 -9.91 5.37 1.32
CA ILE A 23 -9.69 3.96 1.62
C ILE A 23 -8.65 3.90 2.73
N LYS A 24 -8.95 3.13 3.77
CA LYS A 24 -8.03 2.92 4.88
C LYS A 24 -7.61 1.47 4.92
N GLY A 25 -6.36 1.23 5.28
CA GLY A 25 -5.86 -0.12 5.36
C GLY A 25 -4.51 -0.19 6.02
N VAL A 26 -3.90 -1.36 5.88
CA VAL A 26 -2.60 -1.66 6.45
C VAL A 26 -1.70 -2.18 5.34
N VAL A 27 -0.48 -1.67 5.31
CA VAL A 27 0.57 -2.18 4.44
C VAL A 27 1.65 -2.81 5.31
N GLN A 28 2.08 -4.01 4.92
CA GLN A 28 3.05 -4.79 5.67
C GLN A 28 4.17 -5.23 4.75
N ALA A 29 5.41 -5.03 5.19
CA ALA A 29 6.59 -5.43 4.43
C ALA A 29 7.66 -5.88 5.40
N SER A 30 8.21 -7.08 5.19
CA SER A 30 9.14 -7.71 6.11
C SER A 30 8.48 -7.85 7.49
N GLN A 31 9.05 -7.27 8.53
CA GLN A 31 8.47 -7.30 9.88
C GLN A 31 7.86 -5.96 10.29
N PHE A 32 7.68 -5.08 9.31
CA PHE A 32 7.14 -3.75 9.55
C PHE A 32 5.70 -3.67 9.08
N GLU A 33 4.93 -2.84 9.75
CA GLU A 33 3.52 -2.65 9.46
C GLU A 33 3.16 -1.17 9.61
N TRP A 34 2.39 -0.65 8.66
CA TRP A 34 1.97 0.75 8.64
C TRP A 34 0.49 0.84 8.32
N ASN A 35 -0.18 1.82 8.90
CA ASN A 35 -1.54 2.18 8.51
C ASN A 35 -1.48 3.20 7.39
N PHE A 36 -2.38 3.10 6.43
CA PHE A 36 -2.43 4.08 5.36
C PHE A 36 -3.86 4.56 5.13
N THR A 37 -3.95 5.78 4.59
CA THR A 37 -5.21 6.37 4.13
C THR A 37 -4.98 6.87 2.71
N TRP A 38 -5.79 6.39 1.80
CA TRP A 38 -5.71 6.76 0.38
C TRP A 38 -6.93 7.60 0.02
N SER A 39 -6.71 8.87 -0.34
CA SER A 39 -7.76 9.76 -0.85
C SER A 39 -7.78 9.65 -2.36
N PHE A 40 -8.68 8.82 -2.89
CA PHE A 40 -8.64 8.48 -4.29
C PHE A 40 -9.09 9.62 -5.22
N ASN A 41 -9.91 10.56 -4.73
CA ASN A 41 -10.30 11.72 -5.54
C ASN A 41 -9.20 12.78 -5.63
N LYS A 42 -8.32 12.84 -4.63
CA LYS A 42 -7.23 13.82 -4.58
C LYS A 42 -5.88 13.23 -4.97
N GLY A 43 -5.79 11.91 -5.03
CA GLY A 43 -4.53 11.25 -5.29
C GLY A 43 -3.51 11.39 -4.17
N LEU A 44 -3.96 11.52 -2.92
CA LEU A 44 -3.10 11.71 -1.77
C LEU A 44 -3.03 10.45 -0.93
N LEU A 45 -1.80 10.07 -0.57
CA LEU A 45 -1.53 8.91 0.27
C LEU A 45 -0.90 9.38 1.58
N PHE A 46 -1.51 8.96 2.68
CA PHE A 46 -0.98 9.21 4.03
C PHE A 46 -0.62 7.87 4.66
N ILE A 47 0.58 7.79 5.23
CA ILE A 47 1.07 6.59 5.90
C ILE A 47 1.49 6.96 7.31
N ASN A 48 1.05 6.18 8.29
CA ASN A 48 1.33 6.42 9.70
C ASN A 48 1.78 5.13 10.38
N PRO A 49 2.95 5.10 11.04
CA PRO A 49 3.94 6.19 11.11
C PRO A 49 4.55 6.47 9.74
N PRO A 50 5.24 7.61 9.56
CA PRO A 50 5.88 7.91 8.28
C PRO A 50 6.78 6.77 7.85
N LEU A 51 6.62 6.35 6.60
CA LEU A 51 7.26 5.14 6.11
C LEU A 51 8.78 5.25 6.03
N GLY A 52 9.28 6.41 5.64
CA GLY A 52 10.72 6.62 5.50
C GLY A 52 11.37 5.77 4.42
N ARG A 53 10.56 5.08 3.61
CA ARG A 53 11.02 4.19 2.56
C ARG A 53 10.33 4.55 1.25
N ALA A 54 10.99 5.41 0.49
CA ALA A 54 10.43 5.95 -0.75
C ALA A 54 10.02 4.86 -1.75
N LEU A 55 10.77 3.78 -1.84
CA LEU A 55 10.45 2.70 -2.76
C LEU A 55 9.11 2.04 -2.46
N ILE A 56 8.82 1.80 -1.18
CA ILE A 56 7.57 1.17 -0.78
C ILE A 56 6.41 2.13 -0.96
N GLU A 57 6.61 3.39 -0.56
CA GLU A 57 5.59 4.41 -0.70
C GLU A 57 5.21 4.61 -2.17
N ASP A 58 6.21 4.70 -3.05
CA ASP A 58 6.00 4.85 -4.47
C ASP A 58 5.30 3.63 -5.07
N ALA A 59 5.74 2.43 -4.68
CA ALA A 59 5.13 1.19 -5.15
C ALA A 59 3.67 1.06 -4.68
N LEU A 60 3.41 1.44 -3.43
CA LEU A 60 2.06 1.42 -2.89
C LEU A 60 1.16 2.42 -3.62
N LEU A 61 1.68 3.61 -3.88
CA LEU A 61 0.94 4.63 -4.61
C LEU A 61 0.57 4.15 -6.02
N ARG A 62 1.51 3.57 -6.73
CA ARG A 62 1.26 3.02 -8.07
C ARG A 62 0.24 1.89 -8.03
N PHE A 63 0.34 1.02 -7.03
CA PHE A 63 -0.60 -0.07 -6.84
C PHE A 63 -2.01 0.46 -6.62
N LEU A 64 -2.18 1.44 -5.73
CA LEU A 64 -3.47 2.01 -5.42
C LEU A 64 -4.08 2.72 -6.64
N LEU A 65 -3.27 3.42 -7.41
CA LEU A 65 -3.73 4.07 -8.64
C LEU A 65 -4.20 3.04 -9.68
N LYS A 66 -3.46 1.95 -9.80
CA LYS A 66 -3.79 0.90 -10.76
C LYS A 66 -5.07 0.15 -10.39
N LYS A 67 -5.32 -0.05 -9.10
CA LYS A 67 -6.43 -0.83 -8.58
C LYS A 67 -7.62 0.01 -8.11
N ASP A 68 -7.63 1.28 -8.45
CA ASP A 68 -8.55 2.29 -7.92
C ASP A 68 -10.01 1.83 -7.81
N TYR A 69 -10.54 1.20 -8.85
CA TYR A 69 -11.93 0.75 -8.88
C TYR A 69 -12.14 -0.69 -8.41
N GLU A 70 -11.07 -1.39 -8.08
CA GLU A 70 -11.13 -2.80 -7.67
C GLU A 70 -10.92 -3.01 -6.18
N LEU A 71 -10.65 -1.93 -5.44
CA LEU A 71 -10.35 -2.01 -4.02
C LEU A 71 -11.64 -2.16 -3.21
N GLU A 72 -11.71 -3.23 -2.43
CA GLU A 72 -12.86 -3.51 -1.58
C GLU A 72 -12.40 -3.78 -0.15
N ALA A 73 -13.24 -3.40 0.82
CA ALA A 73 -12.97 -3.67 2.22
C ALA A 73 -12.90 -5.19 2.47
N GLY A 74 -11.93 -5.61 3.26
CA GLY A 74 -11.70 -7.00 3.56
C GLY A 74 -10.79 -7.73 2.59
N ASN A 75 -10.51 -7.15 1.44
CA ASN A 75 -9.62 -7.77 0.46
C ASN A 75 -8.16 -7.57 0.82
N ARG A 76 -7.35 -8.54 0.43
CA ARG A 76 -5.91 -8.51 0.64
C ARG A 76 -5.21 -8.64 -0.70
N TYR A 77 -4.17 -7.85 -0.86
CA TYR A 77 -3.37 -7.83 -2.07
C TYR A 77 -1.91 -7.96 -1.69
N LYS A 78 -1.10 -8.43 -2.61
CA LYS A 78 0.34 -8.40 -2.41
C LYS A 78 1.05 -8.12 -3.72
N PHE A 79 2.21 -7.50 -3.61
CA PHE A 79 3.09 -7.26 -4.73
C PHE A 79 4.53 -7.34 -4.25
N THR A 80 5.46 -7.39 -5.19
CA THR A 80 6.86 -7.53 -4.89
C THR A 80 7.61 -6.29 -5.34
N ILE A 81 8.57 -5.86 -4.53
CA ILE A 81 9.47 -4.77 -4.91
C ILE A 81 10.90 -5.31 -4.95
N SER A 82 11.71 -4.75 -5.85
CA SER A 82 13.12 -5.12 -5.95
C SER A 82 13.93 -4.27 -4.97
N ALA A 83 13.80 -4.59 -3.70
CA ALA A 83 14.48 -3.88 -2.64
C ALA A 83 14.68 -4.80 -1.45
N LYS A 84 15.75 -4.54 -0.72
CA LYS A 84 16.04 -5.27 0.52
C LYS A 84 15.68 -4.39 1.71
N PHE A 85 15.01 -4.99 2.66
CA PHE A 85 14.66 -4.33 3.91
C PHE A 85 15.70 -4.57 4.98
#